data_dd6efd77f3602a51b4d79a027f9dfaf4
#
_entry.id   dd6efd77f3602a51b4d79a027f9dfaf4
#
_cell.length_a   1.000
_cell.length_b   1.000
_cell.length_c   1.000
_cell.angle_alpha   90.00
_cell.angle_beta   90.00
_cell.angle_gamma   90.00
#
_symmetry.space_group_name_H-M   'P 1'
#
loop_
_entity.id
_entity.type
_entity.pdbx_description
1 polymer ?
#
loop_
_entity_poly.entity_id
_entity_poly.type
_entity_poly.pdbx_seq_one_letter_code
_entity_poly.pdbx_strand_id
1 'polypeptide(L)'
;MEKRRKNAEILDRSIAFFYDMIYQINMAIQEQDLNRKSFKFENHFYNRRKHIMKTTVHIISHSHWDREWYQSFEKHRMKLIELVDNILEKAENDPEFGGFFLDGQTIALDDYLEVRPEKREQVEKCVREGKIQTGPWYILQDEFLTSGEACVRNLQVGMQEAARYGAIGNVGYFPDAFGNAGQMPQVLKQAGMDAVVFGRGVKPIGPNNEVTGGQYESTYSEMMWASPDGTKLPGILFANWYNNGVEVPVDEAEAKVYWDKKLADARRFAATHQLLMMNGCDHQPLQKDITEAIRVARKLYPDIEFIHSDFKTYVKAMEKEISENFSTVKGELTSQETDGRWTLANTASSWMGLKVDNRAGETALERKAEPAAAMAEVLGKAYPEDQMIYSWKKLMQNHPHDSICGCS
;
A
#
# COMPACT_ATOMS: atom_id res chain seq x y z
N MET A 1 -35.88 -62.50 22.14
CA MET A 1 -35.61 -61.07 22.16
C MET A 1 -34.24 -60.72 21.58
N GLU A 2 -33.21 -61.43 21.93
CA GLU A 2 -31.80 -61.18 21.55
C GLU A 2 -31.53 -61.25 20.02
N LYS A 3 -32.16 -62.22 19.33
CA LYS A 3 -32.02 -62.34 17.86
C LYS A 3 -32.62 -61.18 17.07
N ARG A 4 -33.68 -60.50 17.58
CA ARG A 4 -34.28 -59.30 16.97
C ARG A 4 -33.40 -58.07 17.22
N ARG A 5 -32.75 -57.97 18.34
CA ARG A 5 -31.82 -56.87 18.62
C ARG A 5 -30.56 -56.92 17.75
N LYS A 6 -29.97 -58.10 17.55
CA LYS A 6 -28.80 -58.29 16.65
C LYS A 6 -29.13 -57.97 15.20
N ASN A 7 -30.35 -58.35 14.73
CA ASN A 7 -30.78 -58.01 13.35
C ASN A 7 -31.00 -56.49 13.15
N ALA A 8 -31.50 -55.78 14.17
CA ALA A 8 -31.67 -54.34 14.13
C ALA A 8 -30.31 -53.60 14.09
N GLU A 9 -29.34 -54.04 14.90
CA GLU A 9 -27.98 -53.47 14.87
C GLU A 9 -27.24 -53.70 13.54
N ILE A 10 -27.43 -54.84 12.89
CA ILE A 10 -26.87 -55.16 11.58
C ILE A 10 -27.51 -54.25 10.51
N LEU A 11 -28.83 -54.05 10.59
CA LEU A 11 -29.59 -53.22 9.66
C LEU A 11 -29.15 -51.75 9.79
N ASP A 12 -29.01 -51.23 11.01
CA ASP A 12 -28.55 -49.85 11.27
C ASP A 12 -27.12 -49.62 10.76
N ARG A 13 -26.20 -50.56 10.97
CA ARG A 13 -24.82 -50.48 10.44
C ARG A 13 -24.80 -50.53 8.90
N SER A 14 -25.66 -51.35 8.29
CA SER A 14 -25.77 -51.42 6.83
C SER A 14 -26.33 -50.12 6.22
N ILE A 15 -27.32 -49.54 6.88
CA ILE A 15 -27.90 -48.26 6.48
C ILE A 15 -26.87 -47.13 6.62
N ALA A 16 -26.14 -47.08 7.74
CA ALA A 16 -25.06 -46.08 7.95
C ALA A 16 -23.95 -46.19 6.88
N PHE A 17 -23.54 -47.44 6.57
CA PHE A 17 -22.56 -47.70 5.52
C PHE A 17 -23.05 -47.26 4.12
N PHE A 18 -24.33 -47.50 3.79
CA PHE A 18 -24.92 -47.04 2.53
C PHE A 18 -25.00 -45.51 2.42
N TYR A 19 -25.33 -44.82 3.51
CA TYR A 19 -25.33 -43.35 3.54
C TYR A 19 -23.94 -42.75 3.37
N ASP A 20 -22.93 -43.35 4.02
CA ASP A 20 -21.55 -42.91 3.87
C ASP A 20 -21.04 -43.16 2.45
N MET A 21 -21.34 -44.31 1.85
CA MET A 21 -20.97 -44.62 0.47
C MET A 21 -21.65 -43.68 -0.53
N ILE A 22 -22.91 -43.33 -0.35
CA ILE A 22 -23.62 -42.35 -1.19
C ILE A 22 -23.04 -40.97 -1.03
N TYR A 23 -22.66 -40.57 0.18
CA TYR A 23 -22.00 -39.32 0.45
C TYR A 23 -20.65 -39.23 -0.26
N GLN A 24 -19.82 -40.27 -0.17
CA GLN A 24 -18.51 -40.34 -0.84
C GLN A 24 -18.62 -40.31 -2.39
N ILE A 25 -19.65 -41.00 -2.93
CA ILE A 25 -19.93 -40.96 -4.38
C ILE A 25 -20.37 -39.56 -4.82
N ASN A 26 -21.22 -38.89 -4.05
CA ASN A 26 -21.68 -37.53 -4.36
C ASN A 26 -20.52 -36.53 -4.28
N MET A 27 -19.62 -36.66 -3.30
CA MET A 27 -18.44 -35.84 -3.18
C MET A 27 -17.50 -36.05 -4.38
N ALA A 28 -17.27 -37.30 -4.80
CA ALA A 28 -16.43 -37.61 -5.95
C ALA A 28 -17.02 -37.10 -7.29
N ILE A 29 -18.36 -37.12 -7.43
CA ILE A 29 -19.07 -36.55 -8.60
C ILE A 29 -18.97 -35.04 -8.61
N GLN A 30 -19.13 -34.38 -7.45
CA GLN A 30 -18.94 -32.95 -7.33
C GLN A 30 -17.50 -32.49 -7.63
N GLU A 31 -16.49 -33.23 -7.16
CA GLU A 31 -15.10 -32.98 -7.48
C GLU A 31 -14.78 -33.14 -8.98
N GLN A 32 -15.36 -34.17 -9.65
CA GLN A 32 -15.19 -34.34 -11.09
C GLN A 32 -15.91 -33.26 -11.91
N ASP A 33 -17.07 -32.78 -11.47
CA ASP A 33 -17.81 -31.70 -12.14
C ASP A 33 -17.13 -30.34 -11.92
N LEU A 34 -16.57 -30.09 -10.72
CA LEU A 34 -15.76 -28.91 -10.43
C LEU A 34 -14.49 -28.90 -11.28
N ASN A 35 -13.77 -30.00 -11.35
CA ASN A 35 -12.58 -30.14 -12.21
C ASN A 35 -12.90 -29.98 -13.71
N ARG A 36 -14.03 -30.52 -14.20
CA ARG A 36 -14.49 -30.32 -15.59
C ARG A 36 -14.90 -28.87 -15.87
N LYS A 37 -15.55 -28.19 -14.93
CA LYS A 37 -15.94 -26.78 -15.06
C LYS A 37 -14.70 -25.88 -15.01
N SER A 38 -13.78 -26.12 -14.08
CA SER A 38 -12.51 -25.41 -13.97
C SER A 38 -11.69 -25.57 -15.26
N PHE A 39 -11.51 -26.79 -15.75
CA PHE A 39 -10.74 -27.04 -16.99
C PHE A 39 -11.40 -26.45 -18.26
N LYS A 40 -12.73 -26.42 -18.34
CA LYS A 40 -13.45 -25.73 -19.42
C LYS A 40 -13.40 -24.22 -19.28
N PHE A 41 -13.42 -23.70 -18.04
CA PHE A 41 -13.32 -22.26 -17.74
C PHE A 41 -11.93 -21.74 -18.07
N GLU A 42 -10.88 -22.43 -17.64
CA GLU A 42 -9.48 -22.08 -17.96
C GLU A 42 -9.21 -22.13 -19.47
N ASN A 43 -9.65 -23.16 -20.19
CA ASN A 43 -9.48 -23.23 -21.64
C ASN A 43 -10.31 -22.19 -22.42
N HIS A 44 -11.47 -21.79 -21.91
CA HIS A 44 -12.30 -20.76 -22.55
C HIS A 44 -11.68 -19.35 -22.34
N PHE A 45 -11.10 -19.08 -21.18
CA PHE A 45 -10.34 -17.85 -20.91
C PHE A 45 -9.01 -17.84 -21.65
N TYR A 46 -8.30 -18.96 -21.70
CA TYR A 46 -7.02 -19.08 -22.42
C TYR A 46 -7.17 -18.84 -23.92
N ASN A 47 -8.24 -19.31 -24.53
CA ASN A 47 -8.46 -19.16 -25.98
C ASN A 47 -9.09 -17.82 -26.40
N ARG A 48 -9.71 -17.03 -25.51
CA ARG A 48 -10.19 -15.68 -25.81
C ARG A 48 -9.13 -14.59 -25.73
N ARG A 49 -7.97 -14.85 -25.12
CA ARG A 49 -6.87 -13.89 -24.94
C ARG A 49 -5.68 -14.17 -25.87
N LYS A 50 -5.91 -14.40 -27.15
CA LYS A 50 -4.84 -14.47 -28.17
C LYS A 50 -4.27 -13.10 -28.60
N HIS A 51 -4.47 -12.02 -27.87
CA HIS A 51 -3.47 -10.96 -27.74
C HIS A 51 -2.67 -11.29 -26.48
N ILE A 52 -1.47 -11.82 -26.65
CA ILE A 52 -0.52 -12.03 -25.56
C ILE A 52 -0.22 -10.65 -24.99
N MET A 53 -0.92 -10.28 -23.90
CA MET A 53 -0.57 -9.08 -23.17
C MET A 53 0.82 -9.29 -22.57
N LYS A 54 1.77 -8.42 -22.93
CA LYS A 54 3.14 -8.49 -22.47
C LYS A 54 3.16 -8.19 -20.98
N THR A 55 3.83 -9.02 -20.18
CA THR A 55 4.05 -8.71 -18.76
C THR A 55 4.96 -7.49 -18.66
N THR A 56 4.56 -6.52 -17.85
CA THR A 56 5.38 -5.35 -17.50
C THR A 56 5.71 -5.38 -16.01
N VAL A 57 6.98 -5.23 -15.68
CA VAL A 57 7.50 -5.11 -14.32
C VAL A 57 7.78 -3.65 -14.04
N HIS A 58 6.99 -3.07 -13.14
CA HIS A 58 7.16 -1.70 -12.67
C HIS A 58 8.06 -1.71 -11.45
N ILE A 59 9.30 -1.24 -11.59
CA ILE A 59 10.25 -1.10 -10.48
C ILE A 59 10.14 0.33 -9.98
N ILE A 60 9.77 0.51 -8.73
CA ILE A 60 9.65 1.82 -8.07
C ILE A 60 10.71 1.89 -6.99
N SER A 61 11.73 2.71 -7.19
CA SER A 61 12.72 3.02 -6.14
C SER A 61 12.07 3.88 -5.06
N HIS A 62 12.22 3.46 -3.81
CA HIS A 62 11.63 4.16 -2.67
C HIS A 62 12.41 3.89 -1.38
N SER A 63 12.04 4.60 -0.31
CA SER A 63 12.41 4.25 1.06
C SER A 63 11.19 4.50 1.93
N HIS A 64 10.77 3.53 2.75
CA HIS A 64 9.83 3.82 3.83
C HIS A 64 10.56 4.64 4.88
N TRP A 65 9.97 5.80 5.22
CA TRP A 65 10.68 6.79 6.01
C TRP A 65 9.92 7.12 7.29
N ASP A 66 10.25 6.38 8.36
CA ASP A 66 9.84 6.77 9.70
C ASP A 66 10.70 7.93 10.16
N ARG A 67 10.05 9.01 10.49
CA ARG A 67 10.73 10.22 10.97
C ARG A 67 11.40 9.98 12.31
N GLU A 68 10.81 9.14 13.12
CA GLU A 68 11.28 8.63 14.42
C GLU A 68 10.85 7.18 14.55
N TRP A 69 11.72 6.30 14.99
CA TRP A 69 11.43 4.91 15.31
C TRP A 69 12.54 4.33 16.21
N TYR A 70 13.45 3.49 15.69
CA TYR A 70 14.57 2.90 16.44
C TYR A 70 15.74 3.88 16.65
N GLN A 71 15.70 5.07 16.07
CA GLN A 71 16.61 6.18 16.27
C GLN A 71 15.82 7.47 16.45
N SER A 72 16.44 8.45 17.11
CA SER A 72 15.85 9.78 17.25
C SER A 72 15.76 10.49 15.89
N PHE A 73 14.83 11.43 15.78
CA PHE A 73 14.59 12.25 14.59
C PHE A 73 15.87 12.79 13.96
N GLU A 74 16.76 13.41 14.73
CA GLU A 74 17.98 14.00 14.16
C GLU A 74 18.94 12.96 13.56
N LYS A 75 18.97 11.74 14.10
CA LYS A 75 19.77 10.66 13.51
C LYS A 75 19.17 10.15 12.21
N HIS A 76 17.85 10.03 12.13
CA HIS A 76 17.14 9.70 10.89
C HIS A 76 17.30 10.82 9.87
N ARG A 77 17.18 12.09 10.29
CA ARG A 77 17.37 13.26 9.42
C ARG A 77 18.75 13.28 8.76
N MET A 78 19.82 12.92 9.47
CA MET A 78 21.15 12.81 8.86
C MET A 78 21.20 11.79 7.71
N LYS A 79 20.53 10.64 7.87
CA LYS A 79 20.41 9.65 6.79
C LYS A 79 19.54 10.16 5.64
N LEU A 80 18.47 10.93 5.96
CA LEU A 80 17.61 11.55 4.94
C LEU A 80 18.40 12.51 4.06
N ILE A 81 19.29 13.31 4.66
CA ILE A 81 20.15 14.24 3.91
C ILE A 81 21.00 13.44 2.92
N GLU A 82 21.66 12.38 3.36
CA GLU A 82 22.46 11.51 2.49
C GLU A 82 21.60 10.87 1.38
N LEU A 83 20.41 10.39 1.72
CA LEU A 83 19.48 9.80 0.75
C LEU A 83 19.10 10.81 -0.34
N VAL A 84 18.65 12.01 0.05
CA VAL A 84 18.21 13.02 -0.92
C VAL A 84 19.38 13.55 -1.74
N ASP A 85 20.56 13.79 -1.14
CA ASP A 85 21.78 14.18 -1.88
C ASP A 85 22.13 13.13 -2.94
N ASN A 86 22.07 11.83 -2.62
CA ASN A 86 22.31 10.74 -3.58
C ASN A 86 21.25 10.69 -4.70
N ILE A 87 19.97 10.98 -4.40
CA ILE A 87 18.91 11.07 -5.40
C ILE A 87 19.17 12.23 -6.36
N LEU A 88 19.52 13.41 -5.85
CA LEU A 88 19.83 14.59 -6.65
C LEU A 88 21.04 14.34 -7.57
N GLU A 89 22.12 13.73 -7.04
CA GLU A 89 23.29 13.34 -7.81
C GLU A 89 22.94 12.33 -8.91
N LYS A 90 22.16 11.30 -8.57
CA LYS A 90 21.71 10.27 -9.54
C LYS A 90 20.84 10.87 -10.64
N ALA A 91 19.91 11.76 -10.29
CA ALA A 91 19.02 12.41 -11.24
C ALA A 91 19.80 13.30 -12.24
N GLU A 92 20.88 13.93 -11.79
CA GLU A 92 21.73 14.78 -12.64
C GLU A 92 22.62 13.95 -13.59
N ASN A 93 23.14 12.82 -13.12
CA ASN A 93 24.18 12.07 -13.82
C ASN A 93 23.67 10.85 -14.61
N ASP A 94 22.40 10.43 -14.39
CA ASP A 94 21.85 9.25 -15.07
C ASP A 94 20.51 9.59 -15.74
N PRO A 95 20.50 9.78 -17.05
CA PRO A 95 19.28 10.11 -17.81
C PRO A 95 18.25 8.96 -17.81
N GLU A 96 18.66 7.70 -17.59
CA GLU A 96 17.77 6.55 -17.53
C GLU A 96 17.15 6.35 -16.14
N PHE A 97 17.59 7.10 -15.13
CA PHE A 97 17.00 7.05 -13.80
C PHE A 97 15.52 7.49 -13.86
N GLY A 98 14.60 6.57 -13.53
CA GLY A 98 13.16 6.82 -13.58
C GLY A 98 12.64 7.75 -12.50
N GLY A 99 13.31 7.77 -11.34
CA GLY A 99 12.97 8.59 -10.20
C GLY A 99 12.95 7.80 -8.89
N PHE A 100 12.63 8.50 -7.81
CA PHE A 100 12.55 7.97 -6.46
C PHE A 100 11.27 8.44 -5.78
N PHE A 101 10.50 7.50 -5.24
CA PHE A 101 9.29 7.78 -4.49
C PHE A 101 9.64 8.01 -3.01
N LEU A 102 9.50 9.24 -2.56
CA LEU A 102 9.83 9.66 -1.21
C LEU A 102 8.64 9.43 -0.28
N ASP A 103 8.26 8.18 -0.14
CA ASP A 103 7.32 7.60 0.83
C ASP A 103 5.94 8.28 0.91
N GLY A 104 5.52 8.97 -0.14
CA GLY A 104 4.20 9.61 -0.16
C GLY A 104 4.01 10.76 0.82
N GLN A 105 5.08 11.28 1.44
CA GLN A 105 5.02 12.34 2.46
C GLN A 105 5.94 13.51 2.14
N THR A 106 5.42 14.74 2.31
CA THR A 106 6.14 15.97 1.95
C THR A 106 7.06 16.47 3.05
N ILE A 107 6.83 16.10 4.31
CA ILE A 107 7.66 16.50 5.44
C ILE A 107 9.13 16.14 5.27
N ALA A 108 9.43 15.04 4.56
CA ALA A 108 10.80 14.64 4.27
C ALA A 108 11.58 15.72 3.50
N LEU A 109 10.91 16.45 2.61
CA LEU A 109 11.53 17.58 1.92
C LEU A 109 11.66 18.81 2.81
N ASP A 110 10.71 19.07 3.71
CA ASP A 110 10.82 20.13 4.71
C ASP A 110 12.04 19.86 5.63
N ASP A 111 12.15 18.63 6.16
CA ASP A 111 13.25 18.20 7.03
C ASP A 111 14.63 18.26 6.33
N TYR A 112 14.68 17.93 5.04
CA TYR A 112 15.90 18.06 4.23
C TYR A 112 16.28 19.53 4.00
N LEU A 113 15.31 20.35 3.55
CA LEU A 113 15.56 21.74 3.18
C LEU A 113 15.77 22.66 4.39
N GLU A 114 15.39 22.25 5.59
CA GLU A 114 15.77 22.96 6.81
C GLU A 114 17.30 22.95 7.02
N VAL A 115 17.99 21.88 6.62
CA VAL A 115 19.44 21.71 6.74
C VAL A 115 20.18 22.11 5.45
N ARG A 116 19.56 21.90 4.28
CA ARG A 116 20.15 22.13 2.95
C ARG A 116 19.32 23.14 2.15
N PRO A 117 19.08 24.36 2.67
CA PRO A 117 18.24 25.36 2.00
C PRO A 117 18.74 25.76 0.61
N GLU A 118 20.07 25.71 0.38
CA GLU A 118 20.69 25.98 -0.91
C GLU A 118 20.33 24.97 -2.02
N LYS A 119 19.79 23.80 -1.65
CA LYS A 119 19.36 22.76 -2.59
C LYS A 119 17.92 22.92 -3.10
N ARG A 120 17.20 23.91 -2.63
CA ARG A 120 15.76 24.11 -2.95
C ARG A 120 15.47 24.06 -4.44
N GLU A 121 16.17 24.85 -5.24
CA GLU A 121 15.93 24.92 -6.69
C GLU A 121 16.19 23.57 -7.38
N GLN A 122 17.23 22.83 -6.94
CA GLN A 122 17.55 21.51 -7.46
C GLN A 122 16.48 20.48 -7.09
N VAL A 123 15.98 20.49 -5.85
CA VAL A 123 14.86 19.66 -5.39
C VAL A 123 13.60 19.93 -6.20
N GLU A 124 13.20 21.21 -6.31
CA GLU A 124 12.00 21.59 -7.07
C GLU A 124 12.09 21.20 -8.56
N LYS A 125 13.29 21.34 -9.16
CA LYS A 125 13.54 20.84 -10.51
C LYS A 125 13.32 19.34 -10.60
N CYS A 126 13.94 18.55 -9.71
CA CYS A 126 13.79 17.10 -9.69
C CYS A 126 12.34 16.64 -9.45
N VAL A 127 11.59 17.36 -8.62
CA VAL A 127 10.15 17.08 -8.41
C VAL A 127 9.35 17.35 -9.69
N ARG A 128 9.54 18.50 -10.34
CA ARG A 128 8.85 18.82 -11.61
C ARG A 128 9.18 17.84 -12.74
N GLU A 129 10.41 17.32 -12.76
CA GLU A 129 10.86 16.32 -13.74
C GLU A 129 10.46 14.87 -13.37
N GLY A 130 9.78 14.66 -12.24
CA GLY A 130 9.36 13.35 -11.73
C GLY A 130 10.51 12.49 -11.18
N LYS A 131 11.72 13.07 -11.01
CA LYS A 131 12.87 12.37 -10.42
C LYS A 131 12.76 12.22 -8.90
N ILE A 132 12.02 13.12 -8.25
CA ILE A 132 11.54 12.97 -6.88
C ILE A 132 10.02 12.99 -6.91
N GLN A 133 9.39 11.97 -6.36
CA GLN A 133 7.95 11.87 -6.23
C GLN A 133 7.60 11.94 -4.75
N THR A 134 6.66 12.82 -4.38
CA THR A 134 6.27 13.07 -3.00
C THR A 134 4.78 13.39 -2.89
N GLY A 135 4.22 13.33 -1.68
CA GLY A 135 2.78 13.46 -1.41
C GLY A 135 2.01 12.17 -1.74
N PRO A 136 0.72 12.10 -1.40
CA PRO A 136 -0.21 13.22 -1.12
C PRO A 136 -0.20 13.71 0.34
N TRP A 137 0.41 12.98 1.27
CA TRP A 137 0.39 13.30 2.69
C TRP A 137 1.42 14.35 3.07
N TYR A 138 1.14 15.11 4.13
CA TYR A 138 2.19 15.84 4.81
C TYR A 138 3.12 14.89 5.56
N ILE A 139 2.54 13.93 6.29
CA ILE A 139 3.24 12.88 7.04
C ILE A 139 2.44 11.58 7.02
N LEU A 140 3.11 10.41 7.05
CA LEU A 140 2.43 9.12 7.15
C LEU A 140 1.88 8.90 8.56
N GLN A 141 0.58 8.95 8.71
CA GLN A 141 -0.13 8.89 9.97
C GLN A 141 -0.66 7.50 10.29
N ASP A 142 -0.90 7.23 11.57
CA ASP A 142 -1.84 6.19 11.99
C ASP A 142 -3.28 6.72 11.81
N GLU A 143 -4.17 5.90 11.25
CA GLU A 143 -5.52 6.34 10.92
C GLU A 143 -6.54 6.13 12.06
N PHE A 144 -6.24 5.24 13.02
CA PHE A 144 -7.16 4.92 14.10
C PHE A 144 -6.91 5.73 15.38
N LEU A 145 -5.69 6.22 15.57
CA LEU A 145 -5.27 6.96 16.76
C LEU A 145 -5.34 8.47 16.56
N THR A 146 -5.62 8.93 15.35
CA THR A 146 -5.79 10.34 14.98
C THR A 146 -7.24 10.64 14.67
N SER A 147 -7.63 11.91 14.73
CA SER A 147 -9.00 12.31 14.37
C SER A 147 -9.22 12.29 12.84
N GLY A 148 -10.46 12.10 12.42
CA GLY A 148 -10.81 12.19 10.99
C GLY A 148 -10.52 13.58 10.41
N GLU A 149 -10.66 14.66 11.18
CA GLU A 149 -10.28 16.01 10.77
C GLU A 149 -8.76 16.13 10.59
N ALA A 150 -7.97 15.61 11.53
CA ALA A 150 -6.52 15.59 11.42
C ALA A 150 -6.05 14.84 10.16
N CYS A 151 -6.71 13.74 9.81
CA CYS A 151 -6.46 13.00 8.57
C CYS A 151 -6.71 13.86 7.32
N VAL A 152 -7.85 14.54 7.27
CA VAL A 152 -8.19 15.44 6.14
C VAL A 152 -7.19 16.61 6.07
N ARG A 153 -6.81 17.21 7.22
CA ARG A 153 -5.80 18.29 7.26
C ARG A 153 -4.44 17.83 6.80
N ASN A 154 -4.04 16.61 7.19
CA ASN A 154 -2.78 16.01 6.73
C ASN A 154 -2.76 15.89 5.20
N LEU A 155 -3.85 15.40 4.60
CA LEU A 155 -3.98 15.31 3.14
C LEU A 155 -3.97 16.69 2.48
N GLN A 156 -4.73 17.66 3.01
CA GLN A 156 -4.76 19.02 2.47
C GLN A 156 -3.39 19.70 2.50
N VAL A 157 -2.70 19.66 3.65
CA VAL A 157 -1.37 20.25 3.81
C VAL A 157 -0.37 19.54 2.89
N GLY A 158 -0.39 18.21 2.85
CA GLY A 158 0.50 17.44 1.98
C GLY A 158 0.30 17.76 0.50
N MET A 159 -0.94 17.83 0.04
CA MET A 159 -1.24 18.21 -1.36
C MET A 159 -0.81 19.64 -1.69
N GLN A 160 -1.01 20.58 -0.76
CA GLN A 160 -0.57 21.98 -0.94
C GLN A 160 0.97 22.08 -1.01
N GLU A 161 1.67 21.39 -0.12
CA GLU A 161 3.14 21.36 -0.13
C GLU A 161 3.67 20.66 -1.40
N ALA A 162 3.13 19.51 -1.76
CA ALA A 162 3.50 18.81 -2.99
C ALA A 162 3.31 19.72 -4.23
N ALA A 163 2.20 20.43 -4.30
CA ALA A 163 1.93 21.37 -5.40
C ALA A 163 2.94 22.54 -5.44
N ARG A 164 3.42 23.03 -4.29
CA ARG A 164 4.48 24.06 -4.23
C ARG A 164 5.79 23.58 -4.85
N TYR A 165 6.12 22.29 -4.69
CA TYR A 165 7.27 21.67 -5.34
C TYR A 165 6.99 21.31 -6.81
N GLY A 166 5.73 21.32 -7.27
CA GLY A 166 5.32 20.93 -8.62
C GLY A 166 4.93 19.46 -8.75
N ALA A 167 4.73 18.75 -7.62
CA ALA A 167 4.24 17.39 -7.61
C ALA A 167 2.70 17.34 -7.65
N ILE A 168 2.17 16.26 -8.23
CA ILE A 168 0.75 15.91 -8.16
C ILE A 168 0.68 14.45 -7.72
N GLY A 169 0.37 14.21 -6.45
CA GLY A 169 0.05 12.87 -5.95
C GLY A 169 -1.26 12.37 -6.58
N ASN A 170 -1.28 11.11 -7.00
CA ASN A 170 -2.46 10.47 -7.58
C ASN A 170 -2.87 9.17 -6.90
N VAL A 171 -2.16 8.76 -5.87
CA VAL A 171 -2.46 7.57 -5.06
C VAL A 171 -2.47 7.92 -3.57
N GLY A 172 -3.45 7.40 -2.83
CA GLY A 172 -3.35 7.30 -1.38
C GLY A 172 -2.28 6.27 -1.03
N TYR A 173 -1.46 6.50 -0.02
CA TYR A 173 -0.32 5.64 0.27
C TYR A 173 -0.20 5.39 1.77
N PHE A 174 -0.29 4.11 2.15
CA PHE A 174 -0.25 3.63 3.53
C PHE A 174 0.60 2.36 3.63
N PRO A 175 1.92 2.45 3.41
CA PRO A 175 2.77 1.26 3.28
C PRO A 175 2.80 0.43 4.55
N ASP A 176 2.79 1.08 5.71
CA ASP A 176 2.96 0.45 7.01
C ASP A 176 1.96 0.89 8.09
N ALA A 177 0.91 1.64 7.74
CA ALA A 177 -0.13 2.03 8.67
C ALA A 177 -0.74 0.82 9.38
N PHE A 178 -1.00 0.92 10.68
CA PHE A 178 -1.44 -0.20 11.52
C PHE A 178 -2.95 -0.50 11.37
N GLY A 179 -3.34 -0.73 10.12
CA GLY A 179 -4.69 -0.82 9.62
C GLY A 179 -5.12 0.45 8.91
N ASN A 180 -6.23 0.38 8.18
CA ASN A 180 -6.69 1.52 7.38
C ASN A 180 -8.18 1.73 7.61
N ALA A 181 -8.58 2.98 7.80
CA ALA A 181 -9.96 3.37 8.10
C ALA A 181 -10.87 3.17 6.89
N GLY A 182 -12.03 2.55 7.10
CA GLY A 182 -12.97 2.20 6.03
C GLY A 182 -13.49 3.36 5.19
N GLN A 183 -13.34 4.60 5.68
CA GLN A 183 -13.74 5.81 4.96
C GLN A 183 -12.67 6.33 3.98
N MET A 184 -11.47 5.79 3.98
CA MET A 184 -10.37 6.28 3.14
C MET A 184 -10.68 6.31 1.64
N PRO A 185 -11.32 5.31 1.02
CA PRO A 185 -11.68 5.42 -0.40
C PRO A 185 -12.53 6.64 -0.72
N GLN A 186 -13.47 7.02 0.16
CA GLN A 186 -14.29 8.23 0.00
C GLN A 186 -13.44 9.50 0.09
N VAL A 187 -12.63 9.64 1.14
CA VAL A 187 -11.75 10.81 1.36
C VAL A 187 -10.78 10.98 0.19
N LEU A 188 -10.09 9.91 -0.19
CA LEU A 188 -9.11 9.92 -1.27
C LEU A 188 -9.75 10.21 -2.63
N LYS A 189 -10.94 9.66 -2.91
CA LYS A 189 -11.68 9.94 -4.15
C LYS A 189 -12.10 11.39 -4.25
N GLN A 190 -12.57 11.98 -3.15
CA GLN A 190 -12.91 13.41 -3.08
C GLN A 190 -11.68 14.31 -3.26
N ALA A 191 -10.51 13.85 -2.83
CA ALA A 191 -9.23 14.53 -3.06
C ALA A 191 -8.64 14.30 -4.47
N GLY A 192 -9.31 13.51 -5.33
CA GLY A 192 -8.90 13.29 -6.72
C GLY A 192 -7.86 12.18 -6.90
N MET A 193 -7.71 11.27 -5.92
CA MET A 193 -6.84 10.11 -6.06
C MET A 193 -7.48 9.05 -6.97
N ASP A 194 -6.64 8.37 -7.74
CA ASP A 194 -7.03 7.32 -8.69
C ASP A 194 -7.07 5.94 -8.02
N ALA A 195 -6.19 5.70 -7.06
CA ALA A 195 -6.04 4.42 -6.35
C ALA A 195 -5.53 4.63 -4.93
N VAL A 196 -5.52 3.56 -4.15
CA VAL A 196 -4.89 3.51 -2.83
C VAL A 196 -3.94 2.30 -2.73
N VAL A 197 -2.76 2.53 -2.17
CA VAL A 197 -1.71 1.52 -1.99
C VAL A 197 -1.48 1.34 -0.49
N PHE A 198 -1.46 0.10 -0.03
CA PHE A 198 -1.33 -0.20 1.40
C PHE A 198 -0.61 -1.53 1.66
N GLY A 199 -0.02 -1.68 2.85
CA GLY A 199 0.75 -2.88 3.21
C GLY A 199 0.03 -3.83 4.15
N ARG A 200 -0.92 -3.34 4.96
CA ARG A 200 -1.52 -4.11 6.05
C ARG A 200 -3.05 -4.15 5.96
N GLY A 201 -3.65 -5.08 6.68
CA GLY A 201 -5.08 -5.13 6.94
C GLY A 201 -5.92 -5.96 5.97
N VAL A 202 -5.31 -6.56 4.94
CA VAL A 202 -5.96 -7.52 4.02
C VAL A 202 -5.10 -8.77 3.88
N LYS A 203 -5.73 -9.94 3.93
CA LYS A 203 -5.08 -11.24 3.70
C LYS A 203 -5.16 -11.60 2.21
N PRO A 204 -4.04 -11.72 1.51
CA PRO A 204 -4.03 -12.22 0.13
C PRO A 204 -4.09 -13.75 0.14
N ILE A 205 -5.11 -14.33 -0.49
CA ILE A 205 -5.33 -15.79 -0.48
C ILE A 205 -4.87 -16.49 -1.75
N GLY A 206 -4.69 -15.75 -2.84
CA GLY A 206 -4.35 -16.31 -4.15
C GLY A 206 -5.54 -16.93 -4.89
N PRO A 207 -5.41 -17.20 -6.18
CA PRO A 207 -6.53 -17.61 -7.05
C PRO A 207 -7.07 -19.01 -6.80
N ASN A 208 -6.33 -19.85 -6.07
CA ASN A 208 -6.74 -21.23 -5.79
C ASN A 208 -7.53 -21.38 -4.48
N ASN A 209 -7.73 -20.32 -3.72
CA ASN A 209 -8.49 -20.31 -2.50
C ASN A 209 -9.80 -19.54 -2.71
N GLU A 210 -10.85 -19.96 -2.04
CA GLU A 210 -12.09 -19.20 -2.00
C GLU A 210 -11.98 -18.05 -1.01
N VAL A 211 -12.52 -16.89 -1.39
CA VAL A 211 -12.77 -15.79 -0.47
C VAL A 211 -13.96 -16.20 0.38
N THR A 212 -13.74 -16.43 1.66
CA THR A 212 -14.79 -16.98 2.57
C THR A 212 -15.79 -15.91 3.04
N GLY A 213 -15.95 -14.82 2.28
CA GLY A 213 -16.84 -13.72 2.63
C GLY A 213 -16.34 -12.88 3.80
N GLY A 214 -15.12 -13.14 4.23
CA GLY A 214 -14.43 -12.32 5.20
C GLY A 214 -14.21 -10.92 4.66
N GLN A 215 -14.40 -9.93 5.51
CA GLN A 215 -14.25 -8.52 5.14
C GLN A 215 -12.81 -8.16 4.76
N TYR A 216 -11.86 -9.04 5.04
CA TYR A 216 -10.42 -8.77 5.04
C TYR A 216 -9.63 -9.67 4.09
N GLU A 217 -10.30 -10.40 3.20
CA GLU A 217 -9.63 -11.30 2.27
C GLU A 217 -9.75 -10.80 0.84
N SER A 218 -8.69 -10.95 0.07
CA SER A 218 -8.69 -10.72 -1.38
C SER A 218 -7.98 -11.85 -2.10
N THR A 219 -8.53 -12.26 -3.25
CA THR A 219 -7.88 -13.23 -4.12
C THR A 219 -6.53 -12.72 -4.63
N TYR A 220 -6.47 -11.43 -4.96
CA TYR A 220 -5.32 -10.80 -5.60
C TYR A 220 -4.77 -9.63 -4.79
N SER A 221 -3.58 -9.18 -5.13
CA SER A 221 -2.99 -7.95 -4.62
C SER A 221 -3.78 -6.72 -5.04
N GLU A 222 -4.35 -6.72 -6.23
CA GLU A 222 -5.24 -5.68 -6.73
C GLU A 222 -6.70 -6.06 -6.48
N MET A 223 -7.47 -5.13 -5.91
CA MET A 223 -8.86 -5.30 -5.53
C MET A 223 -9.63 -3.99 -5.64
N MET A 224 -10.94 -4.03 -5.43
CA MET A 224 -11.72 -2.82 -5.19
C MET A 224 -11.90 -2.65 -3.69
N TRP A 225 -11.52 -1.49 -3.15
CA TRP A 225 -11.83 -1.14 -1.76
C TRP A 225 -13.02 -0.20 -1.71
N ALA A 226 -14.03 -0.54 -0.91
CA ALA A 226 -15.29 0.18 -0.81
C ALA A 226 -15.49 0.78 0.58
N SER A 227 -15.76 2.08 0.62
CA SER A 227 -16.19 2.81 1.81
C SER A 227 -17.64 2.50 2.18
N PRO A 228 -18.08 2.82 3.42
CA PRO A 228 -19.46 2.63 3.87
C PRO A 228 -20.51 3.36 3.04
N ASP A 229 -20.17 4.48 2.42
CA ASP A 229 -21.04 5.26 1.52
C ASP A 229 -21.18 4.63 0.13
N GLY A 230 -20.46 3.55 -0.16
CA GLY A 230 -20.42 2.86 -1.44
C GLY A 230 -19.38 3.38 -2.43
N THR A 231 -18.63 4.43 -2.10
CA THR A 231 -17.49 4.89 -2.90
C THR A 231 -16.44 3.80 -3.01
N LYS A 232 -15.92 3.57 -4.21
CA LYS A 232 -14.89 2.57 -4.48
C LYS A 232 -13.67 3.19 -5.14
N LEU A 233 -12.50 2.70 -4.73
CA LEU A 233 -11.21 2.92 -5.39
C LEU A 233 -10.50 1.59 -5.64
N PRO A 234 -9.69 1.49 -6.69
CA PRO A 234 -8.70 0.43 -6.80
C PRO A 234 -7.79 0.43 -5.58
N GLY A 235 -7.71 -0.71 -4.90
CA GLY A 235 -6.81 -0.97 -3.79
C GLY A 235 -5.66 -1.86 -4.24
N ILE A 236 -4.44 -1.52 -3.87
CA ILE A 236 -3.22 -2.25 -4.21
C ILE A 236 -2.53 -2.64 -2.91
N LEU A 237 -2.61 -3.93 -2.58
CA LEU A 237 -1.93 -4.50 -1.42
C LEU A 237 -0.49 -4.86 -1.77
N PHE A 238 0.46 -4.51 -0.93
CA PHE A 238 1.82 -5.06 -0.99
C PHE A 238 1.84 -6.52 -0.52
N ALA A 239 1.25 -7.42 -1.33
CA ALA A 239 1.11 -8.84 -0.98
C ALA A 239 2.45 -9.55 -0.71
N ASN A 240 3.52 -9.11 -1.37
CA ASN A 240 4.89 -9.56 -1.15
C ASN A 240 5.73 -8.53 -0.38
N TRP A 241 5.08 -7.61 0.33
CA TRP A 241 5.64 -6.49 1.07
C TRP A 241 6.26 -5.39 0.18
N TYR A 242 6.53 -4.23 0.79
CA TYR A 242 7.11 -3.08 0.08
C TYR A 242 8.64 -3.14 -0.09
N ASN A 243 9.24 -4.32 0.12
CA ASN A 243 10.65 -4.60 -0.19
C ASN A 243 10.83 -5.75 -1.19
N ASN A 244 9.78 -6.08 -1.91
CA ASN A 244 9.80 -7.21 -2.85
C ASN A 244 10.75 -7.05 -4.03
N GLY A 245 11.20 -5.83 -4.32
CA GLY A 245 12.17 -5.47 -5.36
C GLY A 245 13.47 -4.88 -4.82
N VAL A 246 13.80 -5.08 -3.53
CA VAL A 246 15.02 -4.54 -2.91
C VAL A 246 16.28 -5.22 -3.45
N GLU A 247 17.37 -4.46 -3.58
CA GLU A 247 18.72 -4.95 -3.94
C GLU A 247 18.75 -5.82 -5.20
N VAL A 248 18.25 -5.28 -6.31
CA VAL A 248 18.24 -5.98 -7.61
C VAL A 248 19.69 -6.21 -8.07
N PRO A 249 20.11 -7.48 -8.29
CA PRO A 249 21.50 -7.77 -8.65
C PRO A 249 21.87 -7.30 -10.07
N VAL A 250 23.13 -6.89 -10.25
CA VAL A 250 23.73 -6.57 -11.57
C VAL A 250 24.49 -7.74 -12.18
N ASP A 251 24.92 -8.71 -11.39
CA ASP A 251 25.47 -9.96 -11.92
C ASP A 251 24.38 -10.80 -12.59
N GLU A 252 24.61 -11.28 -13.82
CA GLU A 252 23.60 -11.99 -14.62
C GLU A 252 23.13 -13.29 -13.96
N ALA A 253 24.00 -14.03 -13.30
CA ALA A 253 23.66 -15.30 -12.67
C ALA A 253 22.82 -15.07 -11.41
N GLU A 254 23.22 -14.12 -10.58
CA GLU A 254 22.47 -13.72 -9.39
C GLU A 254 21.12 -13.08 -9.78
N ALA A 255 21.10 -12.20 -10.77
CA ALA A 255 19.90 -11.58 -11.30
C ALA A 255 18.90 -12.62 -11.85
N LYS A 256 19.40 -13.67 -12.51
CA LYS A 256 18.53 -14.76 -12.99
C LYS A 256 17.81 -15.47 -11.84
N VAL A 257 18.53 -15.84 -10.80
CA VAL A 257 17.96 -16.50 -9.60
C VAL A 257 16.98 -15.56 -8.89
N TYR A 258 17.36 -14.30 -8.72
CA TYR A 258 16.54 -13.27 -8.11
C TYR A 258 15.21 -13.10 -8.85
N TRP A 259 15.26 -12.85 -10.17
CA TRP A 259 14.06 -12.59 -10.95
C TRP A 259 13.17 -13.81 -11.14
N ASP A 260 13.73 -15.04 -11.27
CA ASP A 260 12.92 -16.26 -11.33
C ASP A 260 12.01 -16.36 -10.07
N LYS A 261 12.58 -16.09 -8.90
CA LYS A 261 11.83 -16.09 -7.65
C LYS A 261 10.83 -14.93 -7.57
N LYS A 262 11.30 -13.70 -7.81
CA LYS A 262 10.47 -12.49 -7.63
C LYS A 262 9.29 -12.44 -8.59
N LEU A 263 9.48 -12.88 -9.83
CA LEU A 263 8.41 -12.99 -10.82
C LEU A 263 7.37 -14.06 -10.45
N ALA A 264 7.83 -15.19 -9.91
CA ALA A 264 6.92 -16.24 -9.43
C ALA A 264 6.10 -15.75 -8.23
N ASP A 265 6.75 -15.12 -7.24
CA ASP A 265 6.11 -14.57 -6.05
C ASP A 265 5.05 -13.50 -6.41
N ALA A 266 5.39 -12.57 -7.31
CA ALA A 266 4.46 -11.52 -7.74
C ALA A 266 3.27 -12.09 -8.52
N ARG A 267 3.51 -12.99 -9.47
CA ARG A 267 2.45 -13.64 -10.28
C ARG A 267 1.46 -14.44 -9.43
N ARG A 268 1.88 -14.90 -8.26
CA ARG A 268 1.01 -15.63 -7.33
C ARG A 268 -0.20 -14.81 -6.89
N PHE A 269 -0.04 -13.49 -6.76
CA PHE A 269 -1.08 -12.60 -6.25
C PHE A 269 -1.54 -11.55 -7.26
N ALA A 270 -0.86 -11.37 -8.38
CA ALA A 270 -1.22 -10.35 -9.37
C ALA A 270 -2.52 -10.71 -10.11
N ALA A 271 -3.47 -9.77 -10.17
CA ALA A 271 -4.68 -9.86 -10.96
C ALA A 271 -4.46 -9.45 -12.42
N THR A 272 -3.36 -8.76 -12.71
CA THR A 272 -3.03 -8.15 -13.99
C THR A 272 -1.66 -8.63 -14.51
N HIS A 273 -1.30 -8.21 -15.72
CA HIS A 273 0.05 -8.42 -16.26
C HIS A 273 1.05 -7.33 -15.82
N GLN A 274 0.58 -6.38 -15.01
CA GLN A 274 1.37 -5.30 -14.44
C GLN A 274 1.89 -5.73 -13.08
N LEU A 275 3.18 -6.02 -12.97
CA LEU A 275 3.79 -6.50 -11.72
C LEU A 275 4.50 -5.34 -11.01
N LEU A 276 4.17 -5.12 -9.74
CA LEU A 276 4.75 -4.07 -8.92
C LEU A 276 5.94 -4.60 -8.11
N MET A 277 7.10 -3.96 -8.26
CA MET A 277 8.34 -4.27 -7.53
C MET A 277 8.82 -3.01 -6.82
N MET A 278 8.80 -3.04 -5.50
CA MET A 278 9.23 -1.96 -4.65
C MET A 278 10.72 -2.12 -4.34
N ASN A 279 11.55 -1.25 -4.94
CA ASN A 279 13.00 -1.25 -4.80
C ASN A 279 13.42 -0.34 -3.65
N GLY A 280 13.31 -0.87 -2.44
CA GLY A 280 13.61 -0.18 -1.19
C GLY A 280 13.06 -0.94 0.01
N CYS A 281 13.26 -0.38 1.20
CA CYS A 281 12.78 -0.85 2.48
C CYS A 281 12.83 0.31 3.49
N ASP A 282 12.67 0.03 4.81
CA ASP A 282 12.76 1.01 5.89
C ASP A 282 14.16 1.66 5.90
N HIS A 283 14.18 2.99 5.76
CA HIS A 283 15.43 3.79 5.73
C HIS A 283 16.50 3.26 4.75
N GLN A 284 16.05 2.55 3.71
CA GLN A 284 16.97 2.01 2.69
C GLN A 284 17.57 3.13 1.85
N PRO A 285 18.91 3.17 1.65
CA PRO A 285 19.52 4.11 0.73
C PRO A 285 19.13 3.82 -0.73
N LEU A 286 19.27 4.83 -1.60
CA LEU A 286 19.11 4.65 -3.03
C LEU A 286 20.04 3.54 -3.56
N GLN A 287 19.51 2.58 -4.29
CA GLN A 287 20.32 1.63 -5.05
C GLN A 287 20.98 2.35 -6.25
N LYS A 288 22.26 2.64 -6.13
CA LYS A 288 23.00 3.49 -7.11
C LYS A 288 23.09 2.84 -8.50
N ASP A 289 23.15 1.53 -8.59
CA ASP A 289 23.27 0.73 -9.82
C ASP A 289 21.93 0.24 -10.37
N ILE A 290 20.79 0.74 -9.86
CA ILE A 290 19.45 0.29 -10.27
C ILE A 290 19.23 0.33 -11.79
N THR A 291 19.75 1.32 -12.49
CA THR A 291 19.61 1.44 -13.95
C THR A 291 20.33 0.30 -14.66
N GLU A 292 21.53 -0.08 -14.21
CA GLU A 292 22.25 -1.24 -14.73
C GLU A 292 21.52 -2.55 -14.42
N ALA A 293 21.04 -2.72 -13.18
CA ALA A 293 20.26 -3.88 -12.77
C ALA A 293 19.02 -4.07 -13.66
N ILE A 294 18.33 -2.98 -14.03
CA ILE A 294 17.20 -3.04 -14.97
C ILE A 294 17.64 -3.44 -16.39
N ARG A 295 18.80 -2.96 -16.87
CA ARG A 295 19.34 -3.40 -18.18
C ARG A 295 19.65 -4.89 -18.18
N VAL A 296 20.24 -5.41 -17.11
CA VAL A 296 20.50 -6.85 -16.95
C VAL A 296 19.19 -7.64 -16.97
N ALA A 297 18.16 -7.19 -16.24
CA ALA A 297 16.84 -7.84 -16.24
C ALA A 297 16.22 -7.88 -17.66
N ARG A 298 16.28 -6.79 -18.42
CA ARG A 298 15.79 -6.71 -19.81
C ARG A 298 16.53 -7.70 -20.73
N LYS A 299 17.83 -7.87 -20.53
CA LYS A 299 18.65 -8.83 -21.29
C LYS A 299 18.26 -10.28 -21.00
N LEU A 300 18.03 -10.60 -19.71
CA LEU A 300 17.69 -11.96 -19.27
C LEU A 300 16.27 -12.38 -19.65
N TYR A 301 15.33 -11.43 -19.74
CA TYR A 301 13.90 -11.70 -19.98
C TYR A 301 13.35 -10.83 -21.12
N PRO A 302 13.70 -11.11 -22.38
CA PRO A 302 13.34 -10.26 -23.53
C PRO A 302 11.81 -10.18 -23.78
N ASP A 303 11.05 -11.15 -23.28
CA ASP A 303 9.59 -11.21 -23.40
C ASP A 303 8.85 -10.42 -22.29
N ILE A 304 9.59 -9.91 -21.30
CA ILE A 304 9.07 -9.11 -20.20
C ILE A 304 9.58 -7.68 -20.36
N GLU A 305 8.71 -6.70 -20.11
CA GLU A 305 9.09 -5.30 -20.05
C GLU A 305 9.48 -4.91 -18.63
N PHE A 306 10.71 -4.45 -18.43
CA PHE A 306 11.15 -3.91 -17.14
C PHE A 306 11.31 -2.40 -17.26
N ILE A 307 10.61 -1.66 -16.44
CA ILE A 307 10.66 -0.19 -16.43
C ILE A 307 10.98 0.34 -15.03
N HIS A 308 11.83 1.35 -14.96
CA HIS A 308 11.99 2.16 -13.76
C HIS A 308 10.81 3.12 -13.74
N SER A 309 9.83 2.87 -12.89
CA SER A 309 8.46 3.37 -12.97
C SER A 309 8.09 4.28 -11.80
N ASP A 310 6.85 4.71 -11.82
CA ASP A 310 6.16 5.43 -10.74
C ASP A 310 4.75 4.87 -10.54
N PHE A 311 4.09 5.24 -9.43
CA PHE A 311 2.74 4.77 -9.14
C PHE A 311 1.70 5.25 -10.16
N LYS A 312 1.84 6.43 -10.72
CA LYS A 312 0.92 6.95 -11.74
C LYS A 312 0.95 6.10 -13.01
N THR A 313 2.14 5.71 -13.45
CA THR A 313 2.34 4.84 -14.61
C THR A 313 1.81 3.45 -14.34
N TYR A 314 2.11 2.88 -13.16
CA TYR A 314 1.60 1.56 -12.76
C TYR A 314 0.07 1.53 -12.67
N VAL A 315 -0.54 2.47 -11.96
CA VAL A 315 -2.00 2.54 -11.79
C VAL A 315 -2.71 2.67 -13.13
N LYS A 316 -2.25 3.58 -14.01
CA LYS A 316 -2.83 3.74 -15.35
C LYS A 316 -2.72 2.49 -16.23
N ALA A 317 -1.66 1.70 -16.07
CA ALA A 317 -1.51 0.45 -16.78
C ALA A 317 -2.43 -0.63 -16.20
N MET A 318 -2.47 -0.76 -14.89
CA MET A 318 -3.31 -1.70 -14.13
C MET A 318 -4.81 -1.45 -14.36
N GLU A 319 -5.27 -0.18 -14.36
CA GLU A 319 -6.66 0.19 -14.61
C GLU A 319 -7.22 -0.31 -15.94
N LYS A 320 -6.39 -0.42 -16.97
CA LYS A 320 -6.79 -0.96 -18.28
C LYS A 320 -7.08 -2.47 -18.25
N GLU A 321 -6.65 -3.14 -17.19
CA GLU A 321 -6.80 -4.58 -17.00
C GLU A 321 -7.80 -4.92 -15.89
N ILE A 322 -8.34 -3.92 -15.17
CA ILE A 322 -9.37 -4.13 -14.14
C ILE A 322 -10.60 -4.79 -14.81
N SER A 323 -11.06 -5.87 -14.19
CA SER A 323 -12.24 -6.61 -14.62
C SER A 323 -13.31 -6.62 -13.52
N GLU A 324 -14.55 -6.96 -13.89
CA GLU A 324 -15.66 -7.12 -12.95
C GLU A 324 -15.40 -8.24 -11.90
N ASN A 325 -14.38 -9.06 -12.12
CA ASN A 325 -14.02 -10.18 -11.24
C ASN A 325 -13.05 -9.79 -10.12
N PHE A 326 -12.67 -8.52 -9.98
CA PHE A 326 -11.84 -8.08 -8.84
C PHE A 326 -12.62 -8.25 -7.55
N SER A 327 -11.95 -8.83 -6.53
CA SER A 327 -12.49 -8.89 -5.17
C SER A 327 -12.85 -7.49 -4.70
N THR A 328 -13.95 -7.38 -3.94
CA THR A 328 -14.29 -6.12 -3.26
C THR A 328 -14.14 -6.32 -1.76
N VAL A 329 -13.17 -5.63 -1.17
CA VAL A 329 -13.02 -5.51 0.28
C VAL A 329 -13.80 -4.29 0.75
N LYS A 330 -14.51 -4.38 1.88
CA LYS A 330 -15.42 -3.34 2.36
C LYS A 330 -15.07 -2.92 3.78
N GLY A 331 -15.14 -1.61 4.01
CA GLY A 331 -14.95 -1.06 5.34
C GLY A 331 -13.48 -1.02 5.77
N GLU A 332 -13.25 -1.12 7.07
CA GLU A 332 -11.92 -1.00 7.67
C GLU A 332 -11.02 -2.21 7.33
N LEU A 333 -9.75 -1.93 7.05
CA LEU A 333 -8.76 -2.96 6.77
C LEU A 333 -7.97 -3.26 8.03
N THR A 334 -8.38 -4.28 8.77
CA THR A 334 -7.87 -4.59 10.12
C THR A 334 -7.51 -6.07 10.31
N SER A 335 -7.31 -6.83 9.23
CA SER A 335 -6.91 -8.23 9.33
C SER A 335 -5.60 -8.39 10.09
N GLN A 336 -5.59 -9.34 11.04
CA GLN A 336 -4.39 -9.77 11.77
C GLN A 336 -3.75 -11.03 11.16
N GLU A 337 -4.28 -11.53 10.02
CA GLU A 337 -3.89 -12.81 9.44
C GLU A 337 -3.00 -12.62 8.19
N THR A 338 -1.91 -11.90 8.32
CA THR A 338 -1.05 -11.53 7.19
C THR A 338 0.42 -11.89 7.39
N ASP A 339 0.73 -13.10 7.83
CA ASP A 339 2.11 -13.66 7.91
C ASP A 339 3.19 -12.66 8.37
N GLY A 340 3.04 -12.13 9.60
CA GLY A 340 3.97 -11.16 10.18
C GLY A 340 3.70 -9.69 9.81
N ARG A 341 2.69 -9.40 9.00
CA ARG A 341 2.28 -8.04 8.61
C ARG A 341 0.96 -7.65 9.27
N TRP A 342 0.88 -7.92 10.55
CA TRP A 342 -0.30 -7.63 11.38
C TRP A 342 -0.56 -6.13 11.47
N THR A 343 -1.80 -5.76 11.72
CA THR A 343 -2.19 -4.35 11.93
C THR A 343 -1.79 -3.82 13.32
N LEU A 344 -1.12 -4.61 14.15
CA LEU A 344 -0.62 -4.22 15.46
C LEU A 344 -1.65 -3.48 16.34
N ALA A 345 -2.90 -3.91 16.30
CA ALA A 345 -4.03 -3.27 16.97
C ALA A 345 -3.82 -3.06 18.49
N ASN A 346 -2.95 -3.85 19.11
CA ASN A 346 -2.55 -3.70 20.52
C ASN A 346 -1.83 -2.39 20.83
N THR A 347 -1.23 -1.73 19.83
CA THR A 347 -0.56 -0.42 20.00
C THR A 347 -1.54 0.68 20.39
N ALA A 348 -2.83 0.52 20.06
CA ALA A 348 -3.89 1.44 20.47
C ALA A 348 -3.98 1.61 22.00
N SER A 349 -3.60 0.61 22.77
CA SER A 349 -3.62 0.64 24.24
C SER A 349 -2.25 0.89 24.89
N SER A 350 -1.18 1.02 24.11
CA SER A 350 0.15 1.34 24.64
C SER A 350 0.32 2.85 24.84
N TRP A 351 1.17 3.24 25.78
CA TRP A 351 1.53 4.66 26.00
C TRP A 351 0.34 5.63 25.96
N MET A 352 -0.73 5.34 26.72
CA MET A 352 -1.98 6.10 26.73
C MET A 352 -1.80 7.60 26.96
N GLY A 353 -0.75 8.01 27.68
CA GLY A 353 -0.44 9.43 27.90
C GLY A 353 -0.27 10.19 26.59
N LEU A 354 0.48 9.63 25.62
CA LEU A 354 0.68 10.23 24.30
C LEU A 354 -0.65 10.43 23.55
N LYS A 355 -1.53 9.42 23.59
CA LYS A 355 -2.84 9.48 22.92
C LYS A 355 -3.75 10.54 23.54
N VAL A 356 -3.73 10.66 24.87
CA VAL A 356 -4.49 11.68 25.63
C VAL A 356 -3.99 13.09 25.29
N ASP A 357 -2.67 13.29 25.27
CA ASP A 357 -2.07 14.59 24.95
C ASP A 357 -2.32 14.96 23.48
N ASN A 358 -2.17 14.02 22.55
CA ASN A 358 -2.51 14.23 21.14
C ASN A 358 -3.99 14.63 20.98
N ARG A 359 -4.91 13.91 21.63
CA ARG A 359 -6.34 14.22 21.59
C ARG A 359 -6.66 15.61 22.19
N ALA A 360 -5.93 16.04 23.20
CA ALA A 360 -6.05 17.40 23.73
C ALA A 360 -5.63 18.45 22.69
N GLY A 361 -4.54 18.20 21.96
CA GLY A 361 -4.06 19.02 20.84
C GLY A 361 -5.06 19.11 19.70
N GLU A 362 -5.58 17.98 19.24
CA GLU A 362 -6.64 17.91 18.22
C GLU A 362 -7.87 18.73 18.66
N THR A 363 -8.35 18.51 19.88
CA THR A 363 -9.50 19.24 20.42
C THR A 363 -9.24 20.75 20.50
N ALA A 364 -8.01 21.17 20.82
CA ALA A 364 -7.65 22.58 20.86
C ALA A 364 -7.70 23.23 19.47
N LEU A 365 -7.22 22.57 18.45
CA LEU A 365 -7.28 23.07 17.07
C LEU A 365 -8.69 22.98 16.48
N GLU A 366 -9.28 21.81 16.44
CA GLU A 366 -10.54 21.53 15.75
C GLU A 366 -11.74 22.23 16.37
N ARG A 367 -11.79 22.31 17.71
CA ARG A 367 -13.00 22.74 18.44
C ARG A 367 -12.88 24.10 19.08
N LYS A 368 -11.69 24.69 19.12
CA LYS A 368 -11.48 25.99 19.76
C LYS A 368 -10.81 26.98 18.82
N ALA A 369 -9.57 26.71 18.38
CA ALA A 369 -8.76 27.67 17.64
C ALA A 369 -9.36 28.00 16.27
N GLU A 370 -9.60 26.98 15.41
CA GLU A 370 -10.17 27.20 14.07
C GLU A 370 -11.59 27.81 14.09
N PRO A 371 -12.55 27.31 14.89
CA PRO A 371 -13.85 27.94 14.98
C PRO A 371 -13.80 29.38 15.47
N ALA A 372 -12.94 29.69 16.46
CA ALA A 372 -12.75 31.05 16.93
C ALA A 372 -12.14 31.98 15.86
N ALA A 373 -11.15 31.48 15.10
CA ALA A 373 -10.53 32.20 14.00
C ALA A 373 -11.54 32.49 12.87
N ALA A 374 -12.35 31.50 12.50
CA ALA A 374 -13.40 31.64 11.50
C ALA A 374 -14.49 32.65 11.95
N MET A 375 -14.90 32.61 13.22
CA MET A 375 -15.83 33.61 13.76
C MET A 375 -15.21 35.02 13.74
N ALA A 376 -13.94 35.16 14.06
CA ALA A 376 -13.24 36.43 14.02
C ALA A 376 -13.17 37.00 12.60
N GLU A 377 -12.97 36.13 11.60
CA GLU A 377 -12.97 36.50 10.17
C GLU A 377 -14.35 37.02 9.74
N VAL A 378 -15.42 36.36 10.11
CA VAL A 378 -16.79 36.85 9.87
C VAL A 378 -17.03 38.22 10.50
N LEU A 379 -16.35 38.54 11.60
CA LEU A 379 -16.37 39.84 12.29
C LEU A 379 -15.36 40.84 11.73
N GLY A 380 -14.74 40.55 10.57
CA GLY A 380 -13.85 41.46 9.85
C GLY A 380 -12.38 41.45 10.32
N LYS A 381 -11.94 40.41 11.02
CA LYS A 381 -10.54 40.18 11.34
C LYS A 381 -9.91 39.29 10.27
N ALA A 382 -8.60 39.42 10.03
CA ALA A 382 -7.89 38.50 9.15
C ALA A 382 -7.82 37.11 9.77
N TYR A 383 -8.08 36.08 8.95
CA TYR A 383 -7.89 34.68 9.38
C TYR A 383 -6.38 34.41 9.54
N PRO A 384 -5.94 33.82 10.66
CA PRO A 384 -4.51 33.60 10.93
C PRO A 384 -4.01 32.30 10.25
N GLU A 385 -4.04 32.26 8.92
CA GLU A 385 -3.77 31.04 8.13
C GLU A 385 -2.40 30.43 8.44
N ASP A 386 -1.34 31.23 8.43
CA ASP A 386 0.03 30.74 8.69
C ASP A 386 0.17 30.11 10.06
N GLN A 387 -0.43 30.71 11.08
CA GLN A 387 -0.40 30.19 12.45
C GLN A 387 -1.21 28.88 12.56
N MET A 388 -2.32 28.77 11.85
CA MET A 388 -3.14 27.55 11.83
C MET A 388 -2.40 26.42 11.13
N ILE A 389 -1.84 26.67 9.94
CA ILE A 389 -1.03 25.67 9.21
C ILE A 389 0.19 25.25 10.03
N TYR A 390 0.89 26.20 10.66
CA TYR A 390 2.00 25.86 11.53
C TYR A 390 1.59 24.98 12.70
N SER A 391 0.47 25.31 13.36
CA SER A 391 -0.03 24.54 14.51
C SER A 391 -0.46 23.13 14.10
N TRP A 392 -1.15 22.99 12.98
CA TRP A 392 -1.48 21.68 12.40
C TRP A 392 -0.23 20.87 12.04
N LYS A 393 0.74 21.45 11.38
CA LYS A 393 2.01 20.78 11.08
C LYS A 393 2.70 20.28 12.34
N LYS A 394 2.71 21.07 13.41
CA LYS A 394 3.32 20.65 14.70
C LYS A 394 2.54 19.53 15.37
N LEU A 395 1.22 19.57 15.35
CA LEU A 395 0.40 18.49 15.90
C LEU A 395 0.58 17.19 15.08
N MET A 396 0.52 17.29 13.76
CA MET A 396 0.64 16.13 12.85
C MET A 396 2.00 15.44 12.95
N GLN A 397 3.05 16.09 13.41
CA GLN A 397 4.35 15.45 13.67
C GLN A 397 4.28 14.37 14.78
N ASN A 398 3.20 14.32 15.58
CA ASN A 398 2.95 13.25 16.55
C ASN A 398 2.19 12.06 15.94
N HIS A 399 1.65 12.20 14.73
CA HIS A 399 0.72 11.26 14.12
C HIS A 399 1.35 10.07 13.37
N PRO A 400 2.65 10.04 13.01
CA PRO A 400 3.25 8.84 12.42
C PRO A 400 2.93 7.61 13.26
N HIS A 401 2.73 6.48 12.58
CA HIS A 401 2.30 5.24 13.22
C HIS A 401 3.26 4.81 14.34
N ASP A 402 4.57 4.98 14.20
CA ASP A 402 5.54 4.67 15.26
C ASP A 402 5.52 5.69 16.41
N SER A 403 5.33 6.98 16.12
CA SER A 403 5.29 8.03 17.14
C SER A 403 4.04 7.93 18.00
N ILE A 404 2.82 7.98 17.40
CA ILE A 404 1.56 7.95 18.16
C ILE A 404 1.32 6.59 18.83
N CYS A 405 1.82 5.49 18.26
CA CYS A 405 1.74 4.17 18.89
C CYS A 405 2.69 4.01 20.07
N GLY A 406 3.72 4.85 20.16
CA GLY A 406 4.67 4.87 21.28
C GLY A 406 5.74 3.78 21.18
N CYS A 407 6.18 3.43 19.96
CA CYS A 407 7.31 2.53 19.74
C CYS A 407 8.61 3.26 19.34
N SER A 408 8.60 4.59 19.33
CA SER A 408 9.75 5.45 19.14
C SER A 408 10.20 6.11 20.44
#